data_f3c8d309171242c184bd7f1ff3c5635f
#
_entry.id   f3c8d309171242c184bd7f1ff3c5635f
#
_cell.length_a   1.000
_cell.length_b   1.000
_cell.length_c   1.000
_cell.angle_alpha   90.00
_cell.angle_beta   90.00
_cell.angle_gamma   90.00
#
_symmetry.space_group_name_H-M   'P 1'
#
loop_
_entity.id
_entity.type
_entity.pdbx_description
1 polymer ?
#
loop_
_entity_poly.entity_id
_entity_poly.type
_entity_poly.pdbx_seq_one_letter_code
_entity_poly.pdbx_strand_id
1 'polypeptide(L)'
;YNLSAINMLKDSGKGLIERITNGIDAVLEKEKENYGLNSPKSADDIVKVAFPHYYENKVNIKKGESNRQNACETADKVVVAINDSTKSNKPTVDVVDQGCGISGEKFGDTILSIHKGNKSTTDKNYLIGAFGQGGSTSLPFSFATIIISKKNGNIYFTIVKKCLFTDMKMDTYLYLTPNGQVSLIENDEHDYADDYIKTFIRPYIWSRRYTK
;
A
#
# COMPACT_ATOMS: atom_id res chain seq x y z
N TYR A 1 6.99 13.82 -17.78
CA TYR A 1 7.38 13.73 -16.36
C TYR A 1 8.88 13.50 -16.28
N ASN A 2 9.57 14.29 -15.47
CA ASN A 2 11.03 14.31 -15.42
C ASN A 2 11.54 13.15 -14.53
N LEU A 3 12.05 12.11 -15.16
CA LEU A 3 12.49 10.84 -14.55
C LEU A 3 13.81 10.92 -13.80
N SER A 4 14.55 12.01 -13.92
CA SER A 4 15.79 12.20 -13.17
C SER A 4 15.57 12.14 -11.65
N ALA A 5 14.36 12.41 -11.19
CA ALA A 5 13.99 12.33 -9.78
C ALA A 5 13.72 10.88 -9.30
N ILE A 6 13.31 9.96 -10.17
CA ILE A 6 13.05 8.54 -9.83
C ILE A 6 14.36 7.77 -9.64
N ASN A 7 15.42 8.18 -10.31
CA ASN A 7 16.75 7.56 -10.19
C ASN A 7 17.45 7.80 -8.84
N MET A 8 16.83 8.51 -7.91
CA MET A 8 17.42 8.76 -6.58
C MET A 8 17.39 7.55 -5.65
N LEU A 9 16.50 6.59 -5.87
CA LEU A 9 16.47 5.36 -5.06
C LEU A 9 17.14 4.22 -5.83
N LYS A 10 18.34 3.86 -5.38
CA LYS A 10 19.09 2.71 -5.91
C LYS A 10 18.74 1.39 -5.20
N ASP A 11 17.77 1.39 -4.30
CA ASP A 11 17.46 0.28 -3.41
C ASP A 11 15.98 -0.13 -3.55
N SER A 12 15.76 -1.32 -4.11
CA SER A 12 14.43 -1.89 -4.29
C SER A 12 13.71 -2.15 -2.96
N GLY A 13 14.45 -2.45 -1.90
CA GLY A 13 13.90 -2.65 -0.57
C GLY A 13 13.26 -1.38 -0.02
N LYS A 14 13.88 -0.23 -0.23
CA LYS A 14 13.29 1.07 0.14
C LYS A 14 12.01 1.34 -0.63
N GLY A 15 11.97 1.03 -1.93
CA GLY A 15 10.76 1.17 -2.73
C GLY A 15 9.60 0.30 -2.21
N LEU A 16 9.90 -0.91 -1.75
CA LEU A 16 8.92 -1.81 -1.15
C LEU A 16 8.44 -1.30 0.23
N ILE A 17 9.36 -0.86 1.09
CA ILE A 17 9.03 -0.28 2.40
C ILE A 17 8.07 0.91 2.24
N GLU A 18 8.31 1.79 1.27
CA GLU A 18 7.43 2.92 0.98
C GLU A 18 6.01 2.46 0.58
N ARG A 19 5.88 1.38 -0.20
CA ARG A 19 4.57 0.81 -0.53
C ARG A 19 3.85 0.29 0.71
N ILE A 20 4.55 -0.44 1.56
CA ILE A 20 4.01 -0.95 2.82
C ILE A 20 3.57 0.20 3.73
N THR A 21 4.42 1.23 3.87
CA THR A 21 4.13 2.41 4.68
C THR A 21 2.89 3.15 4.17
N ASN A 22 2.73 3.28 2.84
CA ASN A 22 1.53 3.88 2.27
C ASN A 22 0.27 3.07 2.55
N GLY A 23 0.34 1.73 2.54
CA GLY A 23 -0.76 0.86 2.94
C GLY A 23 -1.13 1.04 4.42
N ILE A 24 -0.12 1.12 5.31
CA ILE A 24 -0.35 1.40 6.74
C ILE A 24 -1.03 2.76 6.93
N ASP A 25 -0.54 3.80 6.26
CA ASP A 25 -1.12 5.13 6.33
C ASP A 25 -2.57 5.15 5.83
N ALA A 26 -2.89 4.42 4.76
CA ALA A 26 -4.25 4.30 4.25
C ALA A 26 -5.20 3.60 5.25
N VAL A 27 -4.70 2.60 5.97
CA VAL A 27 -5.44 1.95 7.07
C VAL A 27 -5.66 2.92 8.22
N LEU A 28 -4.64 3.66 8.64
CA LEU A 28 -4.77 4.66 9.70
C LEU A 28 -5.78 5.76 9.34
N GLU A 29 -5.78 6.25 8.09
CA GLU A 29 -6.77 7.22 7.63
C GLU A 29 -8.19 6.65 7.70
N LYS A 30 -8.40 5.41 7.24
CA LYS A 30 -9.69 4.72 7.31
C LYS A 30 -10.18 4.56 8.76
N GLU A 31 -9.33 4.08 9.64
CA GLU A 31 -9.72 3.85 11.03
C GLU A 31 -9.96 5.17 11.78
N LYS A 32 -9.20 6.21 11.48
CA LYS A 32 -9.49 7.56 11.97
C LYS A 32 -10.89 8.02 11.59
N GLU A 33 -11.30 7.81 10.33
CA GLU A 33 -12.64 8.15 9.84
C GLU A 33 -13.71 7.28 10.52
N ASN A 34 -13.52 5.96 10.58
CA ASN A 34 -14.45 5.00 11.18
C ASN A 34 -14.77 5.30 12.64
N TYR A 35 -13.79 5.72 13.42
CA TYR A 35 -13.91 6.03 14.84
C TYR A 35 -14.15 7.53 15.13
N GLY A 36 -14.26 8.36 14.10
CA GLY A 36 -14.52 9.80 14.25
C GLY A 36 -13.44 10.54 15.06
N LEU A 37 -12.17 10.11 14.93
CA LEU A 37 -11.09 10.69 15.74
C LEU A 37 -10.71 12.08 15.22
N ASN A 38 -10.89 13.08 16.04
CA ASN A 38 -10.54 14.47 15.74
C ASN A 38 -9.08 14.73 16.13
N SER A 39 -8.26 15.11 15.13
CA SER A 39 -6.87 15.56 15.32
C SER A 39 -5.98 14.63 16.15
N PRO A 40 -5.84 13.32 15.79
CA PRO A 40 -4.91 12.44 16.45
C PRO A 40 -3.48 12.99 16.30
N LYS A 41 -2.69 12.92 17.37
CA LYS A 41 -1.32 13.48 17.40
C LYS A 41 -0.29 12.47 16.87
N SER A 42 -0.64 11.19 16.86
CA SER A 42 0.24 10.09 16.44
C SER A 42 -0.55 8.91 15.91
N ALA A 43 0.13 8.01 15.19
CA ALA A 43 -0.43 6.72 14.79
C ALA A 43 -0.89 5.89 15.99
N ASP A 44 -0.18 5.96 17.13
CA ASP A 44 -0.52 5.26 18.35
C ASP A 44 -1.89 5.67 18.92
N ASP A 45 -2.32 6.91 18.74
CA ASP A 45 -3.65 7.37 19.19
C ASP A 45 -4.78 6.66 18.41
N ILE A 46 -4.57 6.43 17.11
CA ILE A 46 -5.52 5.70 16.28
C ILE A 46 -5.48 4.21 16.64
N VAL A 47 -4.29 3.64 16.75
CA VAL A 47 -4.10 2.20 17.04
C VAL A 47 -4.70 1.81 18.37
N LYS A 48 -4.62 2.64 19.40
CA LYS A 48 -5.24 2.40 20.72
C LYS A 48 -6.75 2.20 20.62
N VAL A 49 -7.41 2.97 19.78
CA VAL A 49 -8.87 2.95 19.64
C VAL A 49 -9.32 1.87 18.66
N ALA A 50 -8.67 1.80 17.51
CA ALA A 50 -9.06 0.89 16.43
C ALA A 50 -8.64 -0.57 16.69
N PHE A 51 -7.52 -0.78 17.40
CA PHE A 51 -6.91 -2.10 17.63
C PHE A 51 -6.49 -2.25 19.10
N PRO A 52 -7.44 -2.25 20.06
CA PRO A 52 -7.12 -2.22 21.48
C PRO A 52 -6.32 -3.45 21.92
N HIS A 53 -6.65 -4.65 21.45
CA HIS A 53 -5.93 -5.87 21.82
C HIS A 53 -4.50 -5.91 21.26
N TYR A 54 -4.29 -5.37 20.06
CA TYR A 54 -2.93 -5.21 19.52
C TYR A 54 -2.13 -4.23 20.37
N TYR A 55 -2.74 -3.12 20.77
CA TYR A 55 -2.07 -2.13 21.58
C TYR A 55 -1.69 -2.64 22.96
N GLU A 56 -2.60 -3.37 23.64
CA GLU A 56 -2.33 -4.05 24.91
C GLU A 56 -1.19 -5.06 24.77
N ASN A 57 -1.19 -5.85 23.69
CA ASN A 57 -0.13 -6.82 23.40
C ASN A 57 1.23 -6.13 23.16
N LYS A 58 1.26 -4.99 22.47
CA LYS A 58 2.48 -4.16 22.27
C LYS A 58 3.07 -3.73 23.62
N VAL A 59 2.24 -3.37 24.59
CA VAL A 59 2.67 -3.01 25.95
C VAL A 59 3.20 -4.26 26.68
N ASN A 60 2.55 -5.40 26.53
CA ASN A 60 2.92 -6.65 27.21
C ASN A 60 4.19 -7.27 26.63
N ILE A 61 4.44 -7.15 25.32
CA ILE A 61 5.72 -7.56 24.70
C ILE A 61 6.91 -6.83 25.32
N LYS A 62 6.77 -5.54 25.63
CA LYS A 62 7.79 -4.77 26.35
C LYS A 62 8.06 -5.28 27.77
N LYS A 63 7.10 -6.01 28.35
CA LYS A 63 7.21 -6.65 29.67
C LYS A 63 7.63 -8.12 29.60
N GLY A 64 7.92 -8.65 28.41
CA GLY A 64 8.27 -10.07 28.20
C GLY A 64 7.09 -11.02 28.09
N GLU A 65 5.86 -10.51 28.10
CA GLU A 65 4.62 -11.29 27.95
C GLU A 65 4.08 -11.12 26.51
N SER A 66 4.13 -12.14 25.66
CA SER A 66 3.59 -12.04 24.30
C SER A 66 2.36 -12.91 24.10
N ASN A 67 1.25 -12.33 23.67
CA ASN A 67 0.10 -13.06 23.18
C ASN A 67 0.01 -12.93 21.66
N ARG A 68 0.35 -14.01 20.93
CA ARG A 68 0.37 -14.04 19.46
C ARG A 68 -1.01 -13.86 18.82
N GLN A 69 -2.08 -14.20 19.52
CA GLN A 69 -3.44 -14.08 19.00
C GLN A 69 -3.84 -12.62 18.74
N ASN A 70 -3.45 -11.72 19.61
CA ASN A 70 -3.79 -10.30 19.50
C ASN A 70 -3.00 -9.56 18.40
N ALA A 71 -1.86 -10.11 17.96
CA ALA A 71 -1.11 -9.56 16.84
C ALA A 71 -1.78 -9.80 15.47
N CYS A 72 -2.76 -10.73 15.40
CA CYS A 72 -3.42 -11.05 14.15
C CYS A 72 -4.46 -10.00 13.71
N GLU A 73 -4.99 -9.19 14.62
CA GLU A 73 -6.01 -8.16 14.28
C GLU A 73 -5.51 -7.12 13.27
N THR A 74 -4.23 -6.79 13.33
CA THR A 74 -3.61 -5.82 12.43
C THR A 74 -2.87 -6.46 11.26
N ALA A 75 -2.49 -7.73 11.40
CA ALA A 75 -1.65 -8.43 10.42
C ALA A 75 -2.32 -8.58 9.05
N ASP A 76 -3.66 -8.65 9.01
CA ASP A 76 -4.43 -8.78 7.80
C ASP A 76 -4.74 -7.42 7.13
N LYS A 77 -4.46 -6.31 7.82
CA LYS A 77 -4.78 -4.97 7.31
C LYS A 77 -3.82 -4.51 6.22
N VAL A 78 -2.55 -4.93 6.30
CA VAL A 78 -1.56 -4.73 5.25
C VAL A 78 -0.76 -6.01 5.09
N VAL A 79 -0.81 -6.59 3.91
CA VAL A 79 -0.18 -7.88 3.60
C VAL A 79 0.77 -7.74 2.43
N VAL A 80 1.93 -8.37 2.54
CA VAL A 80 2.91 -8.50 1.46
C VAL A 80 3.05 -9.96 1.08
N ALA A 81 2.81 -10.27 -0.18
CA ALA A 81 3.04 -11.59 -0.76
C ALA A 81 4.12 -11.53 -1.84
N ILE A 82 5.02 -12.50 -1.81
CA ILE A 82 6.03 -12.68 -2.85
C ILE A 82 5.69 -13.99 -3.56
N ASN A 83 5.26 -13.87 -4.81
CA ASN A 83 4.94 -14.98 -5.67
C ASN A 83 6.12 -15.25 -6.59
N ASP A 84 6.86 -16.31 -6.30
CA ASP A 84 8.02 -16.70 -7.08
C ASP A 84 7.56 -17.50 -8.32
N SER A 85 7.85 -16.97 -9.50
CA SER A 85 7.68 -17.70 -10.75
C SER A 85 8.90 -18.59 -10.93
N THR A 86 8.72 -19.90 -10.80
CA THR A 86 9.77 -20.90 -11.00
C THR A 86 10.46 -20.85 -12.39
N LYS A 87 9.92 -20.09 -13.32
CA LYS A 87 10.43 -19.92 -14.70
C LYS A 87 11.21 -18.63 -14.93
N SER A 88 11.19 -17.69 -14.02
CA SER A 88 11.95 -16.43 -14.15
C SER A 88 12.43 -15.97 -12.78
N ASN A 89 13.68 -15.54 -12.69
CA ASN A 89 14.21 -14.89 -11.49
C ASN A 89 13.55 -13.50 -11.22
N LYS A 90 12.27 -13.35 -11.53
CA LYS A 90 11.51 -12.10 -11.43
C LYS A 90 10.21 -12.38 -10.68
N PRO A 91 10.26 -12.35 -9.34
CA PRO A 91 9.08 -12.58 -8.53
C PRO A 91 8.05 -11.45 -8.73
N THR A 92 6.78 -11.77 -8.57
CA THR A 92 5.72 -10.78 -8.38
C THR A 92 5.62 -10.47 -6.89
N VAL A 93 5.58 -9.19 -6.56
CA VAL A 93 5.37 -8.73 -5.18
C VAL A 93 4.03 -8.03 -5.12
N ASP A 94 3.13 -8.57 -4.32
CA ASP A 94 1.81 -8.00 -4.07
C ASP A 94 1.83 -7.30 -2.71
N VAL A 95 1.38 -6.04 -2.68
CA VAL A 95 1.12 -5.29 -1.44
C VAL A 95 -0.35 -4.97 -1.44
N VAL A 96 -1.07 -5.51 -0.48
CA VAL A 96 -2.53 -5.37 -0.35
C VAL A 96 -2.85 -4.72 0.98
N ASP A 97 -3.63 -3.65 0.97
CA ASP A 97 -4.11 -2.97 2.17
C ASP A 97 -5.64 -2.93 2.21
N GLN A 98 -6.18 -2.82 3.41
CA GLN A 98 -7.59 -2.60 3.69
C GLN A 98 -7.86 -1.14 4.09
N GLY A 99 -7.14 -0.22 3.47
CA GLY A 99 -7.19 1.21 3.78
C GLY A 99 -8.39 1.94 3.18
N CYS A 100 -8.30 3.27 3.15
CA CYS A 100 -9.37 4.16 2.70
C CYS A 100 -9.55 4.21 1.17
N GLY A 101 -8.65 3.61 0.39
CA GLY A 101 -8.65 3.66 -1.07
C GLY A 101 -8.44 5.07 -1.66
N ILE A 102 -8.23 5.11 -2.96
CA ILE A 102 -7.98 6.34 -3.74
C ILE A 102 -8.94 6.37 -4.91
N SER A 103 -9.65 7.49 -5.14
CA SER A 103 -10.47 7.67 -6.33
C SER A 103 -9.61 7.90 -7.57
N GLY A 104 -10.14 7.52 -8.74
CA GLY A 104 -9.41 7.57 -10.01
C GLY A 104 -8.85 8.94 -10.37
N GLU A 105 -9.60 9.99 -10.11
CA GLU A 105 -9.18 11.39 -10.31
C GLU A 105 -7.95 11.81 -9.48
N LYS A 106 -7.74 11.16 -8.33
CA LYS A 106 -6.60 11.41 -7.45
C LYS A 106 -5.38 10.56 -7.77
N PHE A 107 -5.46 9.57 -8.66
CA PHE A 107 -4.31 8.72 -9.02
C PHE A 107 -3.12 9.54 -9.50
N GLY A 108 -3.35 10.52 -10.38
CA GLY A 108 -2.30 11.38 -10.94
C GLY A 108 -1.60 12.24 -9.90
N ASP A 109 -2.32 12.68 -8.88
CA ASP A 109 -1.79 13.57 -7.83
C ASP A 109 -1.25 12.81 -6.61
N THR A 110 -1.49 11.50 -6.51
CA THR A 110 -1.08 10.68 -5.38
C THR A 110 -0.11 9.59 -5.79
N ILE A 111 -0.63 8.41 -6.14
CA ILE A 111 0.16 7.20 -6.33
C ILE A 111 1.02 7.22 -7.61
N LEU A 112 0.62 7.99 -8.62
CA LEU A 112 1.36 8.19 -9.87
C LEU A 112 2.19 9.47 -9.85
N SER A 113 2.09 10.28 -8.82
CA SER A 113 2.82 11.53 -8.67
C SER A 113 4.26 11.29 -8.22
N ILE A 114 5.20 12.03 -8.79
CA ILE A 114 6.63 11.93 -8.44
C ILE A 114 6.99 12.90 -7.30
N HIS A 115 6.24 13.96 -7.06
CA HIS A 115 6.58 15.00 -6.08
C HIS A 115 5.37 15.66 -5.41
N LYS A 116 4.16 15.25 -5.69
CA LYS A 116 2.96 15.81 -5.07
C LYS A 116 2.50 14.90 -3.92
N GLY A 117 2.98 15.15 -2.71
CA GLY A 117 2.50 14.43 -1.52
C GLY A 117 1.37 15.21 -0.85
N ASN A 118 0.22 14.59 -0.67
CA ASN A 118 -0.87 15.13 0.13
C ASN A 118 -0.58 15.10 1.67
N LYS A 119 0.63 14.69 2.06
CA LYS A 119 0.98 14.42 3.47
C LYS A 119 1.62 15.61 4.19
N SER A 120 1.86 16.73 3.50
CA SER A 120 2.56 17.89 4.09
C SER A 120 1.66 18.88 4.84
N THR A 121 0.40 18.53 5.10
CA THR A 121 -0.47 19.35 5.93
C THR A 121 -0.22 19.05 7.41
N THR A 122 -0.11 20.09 8.22
CA THR A 122 0.07 20.02 9.68
C THR A 122 -0.95 19.14 10.40
N ASP A 123 -2.08 18.84 9.75
CA ASP A 123 -3.17 18.04 10.32
C ASP A 123 -2.99 16.52 10.17
N LYS A 124 -1.92 16.06 9.52
CA LYS A 124 -1.66 14.63 9.24
C LYS A 124 -0.40 14.09 9.93
N ASN A 125 -0.05 14.61 11.09
CA ASN A 125 1.13 14.20 11.87
C ASN A 125 1.10 12.73 12.33
N TYR A 126 -0.06 12.08 12.25
CA TYR A 126 -0.24 10.66 12.58
C TYR A 126 0.21 9.71 11.46
N LEU A 127 0.46 10.20 10.25
CA LEU A 127 0.95 9.36 9.15
C LEU A 127 2.46 9.11 9.28
N ILE A 128 2.87 7.91 8.90
CA ILE A 128 4.27 7.45 8.98
C ILE A 128 5.07 7.97 7.78
N GLY A 129 4.47 7.97 6.58
CA GLY A 129 5.11 8.43 5.35
C GLY A 129 5.10 9.95 5.22
N ALA A 130 6.17 10.61 5.63
CA ALA A 130 6.23 12.07 5.73
C ALA A 130 6.42 12.82 4.40
N PHE A 131 6.93 12.18 3.33
CA PHE A 131 7.53 12.93 2.20
C PHE A 131 6.77 12.88 0.88
N GLY A 132 5.63 12.18 0.79
CA GLY A 132 4.79 12.15 -0.43
C GLY A 132 5.46 11.64 -1.72
N GLN A 133 6.68 11.12 -1.62
CA GLN A 133 7.44 10.61 -2.76
C GLN A 133 7.27 9.09 -2.98
N GLY A 134 6.63 8.41 -2.04
CA GLY A 134 6.62 6.96 -1.94
C GLY A 134 5.87 6.24 -3.08
N GLY A 135 4.88 6.88 -3.68
CA GLY A 135 4.02 6.24 -4.68
C GLY A 135 4.75 5.71 -5.92
N SER A 136 5.77 6.42 -6.37
CA SER A 136 6.50 6.10 -7.61
C SER A 136 7.85 5.40 -7.38
N THR A 137 8.32 5.31 -6.13
CA THR A 137 9.68 4.82 -5.80
C THR A 137 9.92 3.35 -6.16
N SER A 138 8.89 2.52 -6.21
CA SER A 138 8.99 1.11 -6.58
C SER A 138 8.96 0.86 -8.10
N LEU A 139 8.50 1.84 -8.90
CA LEU A 139 8.33 1.70 -10.36
C LEU A 139 9.63 1.33 -11.10
N PRO A 140 10.81 1.90 -10.77
CA PRO A 140 12.06 1.58 -11.45
C PRO A 140 12.47 0.11 -11.36
N PHE A 141 12.02 -0.59 -10.32
CA PHE A 141 12.39 -1.98 -10.02
C PHE A 141 11.43 -3.01 -10.58
N SER A 142 10.30 -2.57 -11.16
CA SER A 142 9.29 -3.46 -11.72
C SER A 142 9.19 -3.33 -13.24
N PHE A 143 8.96 -4.44 -13.93
CA PHE A 143 8.66 -4.43 -15.36
C PHE A 143 7.31 -3.79 -15.64
N ALA A 144 6.34 -4.10 -14.81
CA ALA A 144 5.02 -3.48 -14.81
C ALA A 144 4.48 -3.48 -13.37
N THR A 145 3.67 -2.48 -13.05
CA THR A 145 2.97 -2.38 -11.76
C THR A 145 1.49 -2.24 -12.04
N ILE A 146 0.69 -3.17 -11.50
CA ILE A 146 -0.76 -3.07 -11.51
C ILE A 146 -1.17 -2.35 -10.23
N ILE A 147 -1.99 -1.33 -10.36
CA ILE A 147 -2.52 -0.56 -9.23
C ILE A 147 -4.03 -0.69 -9.26
N ILE A 148 -4.61 -1.21 -8.19
CA ILE A 148 -6.05 -1.38 -8.01
C ILE A 148 -6.42 -0.68 -6.72
N SER A 149 -7.48 0.10 -6.74
CA SER A 149 -7.98 0.81 -5.56
C SER A 149 -9.50 0.82 -5.56
N LYS A 150 -10.11 0.54 -4.39
CA LYS A 150 -11.54 0.64 -4.19
C LYS A 150 -11.87 1.86 -3.33
N LYS A 151 -12.78 2.69 -3.81
CA LYS A 151 -13.26 3.88 -3.09
C LYS A 151 -14.74 4.11 -3.40
N ASN A 152 -15.55 4.25 -2.35
CA ASN A 152 -16.99 4.54 -2.46
C ASN A 152 -17.74 3.58 -3.41
N GLY A 153 -17.53 2.27 -3.26
CA GLY A 153 -18.16 1.25 -4.09
C GLY A 153 -17.58 1.12 -5.50
N ASN A 154 -16.63 1.95 -5.89
CA ASN A 154 -16.03 1.93 -7.22
C ASN A 154 -14.61 1.38 -7.18
N ILE A 155 -14.25 0.57 -8.18
CA ILE A 155 -12.90 0.04 -8.36
C ILE A 155 -12.22 0.81 -9.48
N TYR A 156 -11.08 1.38 -9.16
CA TYR A 156 -10.20 2.08 -10.09
C TYR A 156 -8.93 1.28 -10.30
N PHE A 157 -8.50 1.13 -11.56
CA PHE A 157 -7.26 0.40 -11.82
C PHE A 157 -6.50 0.97 -13.00
N THR A 158 -5.18 0.80 -12.94
CA THR A 158 -4.27 1.12 -14.03
C THR A 158 -3.07 0.18 -14.03
N ILE A 159 -2.39 0.11 -15.14
CA ILE A 159 -1.11 -0.59 -15.29
C ILE A 159 -0.06 0.44 -15.63
N VAL A 160 1.00 0.49 -14.82
CA VAL A 160 2.17 1.33 -15.07
C VAL A 160 3.26 0.44 -15.65
N LYS A 161 3.76 0.80 -16.82
CA LYS A 161 4.82 0.06 -17.52
C LYS A 161 5.98 0.98 -17.84
N LYS A 162 7.20 0.49 -17.60
CA LYS A 162 8.42 1.14 -18.05
C LYS A 162 8.54 0.99 -19.57
N CYS A 163 8.77 2.08 -20.26
CA CYS A 163 9.01 2.14 -21.71
C CYS A 163 10.34 2.82 -21.98
N LEU A 164 11.11 2.25 -22.89
CA LEU A 164 12.33 2.86 -23.40
C LEU A 164 11.97 3.66 -24.66
N PHE A 165 12.11 4.95 -24.62
CA PHE A 165 12.06 5.79 -25.81
C PHE A 165 13.49 5.96 -26.33
N THR A 166 13.79 5.34 -27.45
CA THR A 166 15.12 5.32 -28.09
C THR A 166 15.63 6.74 -28.42
N ASP A 167 14.73 7.64 -28.75
CA ASP A 167 15.09 9.00 -29.17
C ASP A 167 15.45 9.94 -28.00
N MET A 168 15.01 9.63 -26.79
CA MET A 168 15.24 10.49 -25.62
C MET A 168 16.33 9.98 -24.66
N LYS A 169 16.87 8.78 -24.86
CA LYS A 169 17.81 8.11 -23.93
C LYS A 169 17.32 8.07 -22.47
N MET A 170 16.02 8.16 -22.26
CA MET A 170 15.40 8.25 -20.93
C MET A 170 14.33 7.19 -20.77
N ASP A 171 14.36 6.51 -19.62
CA ASP A 171 13.29 5.64 -19.20
C ASP A 171 12.03 6.48 -18.92
N THR A 172 10.92 6.08 -19.50
CA THR A 172 9.60 6.70 -19.29
C THR A 172 8.62 5.69 -18.76
N TYR A 173 7.70 6.13 -17.91
CA TYR A 173 6.62 5.29 -17.40
C TYR A 173 5.31 5.73 -18.05
N LEU A 174 4.65 4.75 -18.69
CA LEU A 174 3.31 4.93 -19.23
C LEU A 174 2.32 4.23 -18.31
N TYR A 175 1.20 4.86 -18.06
CA TYR A 175 0.09 4.25 -17.34
C TYR A 175 -1.16 4.23 -18.22
N LEU A 176 -1.92 3.14 -18.06
CA LEU A 176 -3.14 2.92 -18.84
C LEU A 176 -4.23 3.89 -18.38
N THR A 177 -4.62 4.79 -19.27
CA THR A 177 -5.69 5.75 -19.04
C THR A 177 -6.59 5.85 -20.27
N PRO A 178 -7.53 4.92 -20.45
CA PRO A 178 -8.53 5.04 -21.52
C PRO A 178 -9.22 6.40 -21.42
N ASN A 179 -9.25 7.15 -22.53
CA ASN A 179 -9.84 8.50 -22.58
C ASN A 179 -9.28 9.49 -21.52
N GLY A 180 -8.02 9.33 -21.12
CA GLY A 180 -7.37 10.21 -20.14
C GLY A 180 -7.74 9.98 -18.68
N GLN A 181 -8.52 8.95 -18.38
CA GLN A 181 -8.92 8.56 -17.02
C GLN A 181 -8.46 7.14 -16.72
N VAL A 182 -8.22 6.82 -15.45
CA VAL A 182 -7.97 5.43 -15.04
C VAL A 182 -9.22 4.59 -15.26
N SER A 183 -9.04 3.30 -15.53
CA SER A 183 -10.15 2.39 -15.74
C SER A 183 -11.03 2.27 -14.48
N LEU A 184 -12.32 2.17 -14.66
CA LEU A 184 -13.34 2.20 -13.61
C LEU A 184 -14.28 1.00 -13.75
N ILE A 185 -14.58 0.34 -12.63
CA ILE A 185 -15.71 -0.57 -12.46
C ILE A 185 -16.60 0.06 -11.39
N GLU A 186 -17.82 0.39 -11.76
CA GLU A 186 -18.78 1.07 -10.89
C GLU A 186 -19.59 0.08 -10.05
N ASN A 187 -20.03 0.55 -8.87
CA ASN A 187 -20.99 -0.15 -8.02
C ASN A 187 -20.59 -1.59 -7.64
N ASP A 188 -19.32 -1.83 -7.40
CA ASP A 188 -18.86 -3.11 -6.90
C ASP A 188 -18.68 -3.05 -5.37
N GLU A 189 -19.55 -3.76 -4.65
CA GLU A 189 -19.54 -3.82 -3.18
C GLU A 189 -18.65 -4.95 -2.63
N HIS A 190 -18.10 -5.82 -3.50
CA HIS A 190 -17.30 -6.95 -3.08
C HIS A 190 -15.96 -6.54 -2.45
N ASP A 191 -15.55 -7.18 -1.37
CA ASP A 191 -14.25 -6.93 -0.72
C ASP A 191 -13.17 -7.87 -1.27
N TYR A 192 -12.61 -7.50 -2.41
CA TYR A 192 -11.55 -8.27 -3.07
C TYR A 192 -10.26 -8.35 -2.24
N ALA A 193 -9.97 -7.36 -1.40
CA ALA A 193 -8.78 -7.39 -0.55
C ALA A 193 -8.92 -8.45 0.54
N ASP A 194 -10.08 -8.53 1.18
CA ASP A 194 -10.37 -9.56 2.20
C ASP A 194 -10.38 -10.96 1.58
N ASP A 195 -10.99 -11.12 0.41
CA ASP A 195 -10.98 -12.40 -0.31
C ASP A 195 -9.58 -12.84 -0.72
N TYR A 196 -8.75 -11.93 -1.22
CA TYR A 196 -7.37 -12.22 -1.55
C TYR A 196 -6.60 -12.71 -0.32
N ILE A 197 -6.73 -12.02 0.79
CA ILE A 197 -6.09 -12.38 2.05
C ILE A 197 -6.58 -13.73 2.56
N LYS A 198 -7.88 -13.98 2.56
CA LYS A 198 -8.47 -15.24 3.02
C LYS A 198 -8.11 -16.41 2.13
N THR A 199 -8.18 -16.22 0.82
CA THR A 199 -8.05 -17.33 -0.14
C THR A 199 -6.60 -17.68 -0.43
N PHE A 200 -5.73 -16.69 -0.59
CA PHE A 200 -4.36 -16.92 -1.06
C PHE A 200 -3.30 -16.82 0.02
N ILE A 201 -3.48 -15.96 1.01
CA ILE A 201 -2.42 -15.65 1.98
C ILE A 201 -2.58 -16.42 3.28
N ARG A 202 -3.76 -16.43 3.89
CA ARG A 202 -4.00 -17.14 5.17
C ARG A 202 -3.68 -18.63 5.11
N PRO A 203 -4.14 -19.41 4.12
CA PRO A 203 -3.81 -20.83 4.03
C PRO A 203 -2.32 -21.09 3.91
N TYR A 204 -1.59 -20.25 3.17
CA TYR A 204 -0.15 -20.38 2.98
C TYR A 204 0.64 -20.10 4.26
N ILE A 205 0.25 -19.07 5.02
CA ILE A 205 0.85 -18.74 6.30
C ILE A 205 0.60 -19.88 7.32
N TRP A 206 -0.61 -20.43 7.36
CA TRP A 206 -0.95 -21.54 8.24
C TRP A 206 -0.18 -22.82 7.89
N SER A 207 -0.07 -23.19 6.64
CA SER A 207 0.64 -24.39 6.21
C SER A 207 2.12 -24.39 6.58
N ARG A 208 2.80 -23.25 6.52
CA ARG A 208 4.21 -23.14 6.93
C ARG A 208 4.44 -23.18 8.46
N ARG A 209 3.45 -22.83 9.27
CA ARG A 209 3.57 -22.86 10.75
C ARG A 209 3.48 -24.24 11.35
N TYR A 210 2.90 -25.20 10.64
CA TYR A 210 2.68 -26.57 11.13
C TYR A 210 3.65 -27.61 10.58
N THR A 211 4.60 -27.23 9.77
CA THR A 211 5.65 -28.12 9.22
C THR A 211 6.98 -28.02 9.96
N LYS A 212 6.95 -27.70 11.26
CA LYS A 212 8.11 -27.83 12.14
C LYS A 212 7.78 -28.75 13.31
#